data_87173aa68921bf2304d1f663ed910851
#
_entry.id   87173aa68921bf2304d1f663ed910851
#
_cell.length_a   1.000
_cell.length_b   1.000
_cell.length_c   1.000
_cell.angle_alpha   90.00
_cell.angle_beta   90.00
_cell.angle_gamma   90.00
#
_symmetry.space_group_name_H-M   'P 1'
#
loop_
_entity.id
_entity.type
_entity.pdbx_description
1 polymer ?
#
loop_
_entity_poly.entity_id
_entity_poly.type
_entity_poly.pdbx_seq_one_letter_code
_entity_poly.pdbx_strand_id
1 'polypeptide(L)'
;MRARSLSHTLLPAVFLATAGVWGCSPPAADPPEETAATSAAPPAERGGQETYGPYDLVDNWPKPLPDGPDGVAHAGWTWGSMGSVYAETPDRIWIAMRGELPLPEGAEPWTPYSMLRPPRRSTGNDDGRSATCEPVAPRGWERRYHHVIFVVDGDGNVVQHWAQHDALFDMTCGRGPHKIKMSPYDPDKHVWIIDDQLHVIYKFTYDGELVLTLGTKGQRGRDAGRLFDRPTDIAWLPDGTFFISDGYGGTRVAKFDKDGNFLMDWGQPPVDPKNPGPNEFNTVHSIAIGADRRLFVVDRAHGRFQIFDENGQFLDMFYTGPRGEGDDPGAPGIVSRPYSHLITVDQYLWVSDGGTDRILKYDLDGNYLYGWGGPGGWPGQFQGPHAMTVDQDGNLYTAEVFAGRVQKFRPTPGADPDKLVGQELRWSGSD
;
A
#
# COMPACT_ATOMS: atom_id res chain seq x y z
N MET A 1 -1.42 53.90 -30.32
CA MET A 1 -0.88 54.28 -31.65
C MET A 1 -0.45 53.02 -32.38
N ARG A 2 -1.03 52.84 -33.58
CA ARG A 2 -0.68 51.92 -34.68
C ARG A 2 -0.84 50.39 -34.44
N ALA A 3 -1.98 49.94 -34.91
CA ALA A 3 -2.24 48.59 -35.43
C ALA A 3 -1.38 48.28 -36.65
N ARG A 4 -1.02 47.00 -36.85
CA ARG A 4 -0.69 46.46 -38.18
C ARG A 4 -1.43 45.14 -38.35
N SER A 5 -2.32 45.16 -39.33
CA SER A 5 -3.00 44.09 -40.06
C SER A 5 -2.00 43.25 -40.86
N LEU A 6 -2.19 41.97 -40.93
CA LEU A 6 -1.68 41.14 -42.02
C LEU A 6 -2.74 40.11 -42.48
N SER A 7 -2.90 40.15 -43.76
CA SER A 7 -3.93 39.59 -44.62
C SER A 7 -3.80 38.08 -44.86
N HIS A 8 -4.97 37.48 -45.06
CA HIS A 8 -5.17 36.11 -45.56
C HIS A 8 -4.95 36.03 -47.08
N THR A 9 -4.30 34.97 -47.50
CA THR A 9 -4.32 34.54 -48.93
C THR A 9 -4.84 33.11 -49.01
N LEU A 10 -5.98 32.96 -49.67
CA LEU A 10 -6.60 31.71 -50.10
C LEU A 10 -6.01 31.28 -51.45
N LEU A 11 -5.73 30.02 -51.63
CA LEU A 11 -5.47 29.36 -52.91
C LEU A 11 -6.51 28.26 -53.20
N PRO A 12 -7.01 28.14 -54.44
CA PRO A 12 -8.12 27.25 -54.74
C PRO A 12 -7.65 25.83 -55.10
N ALA A 13 -8.47 24.85 -54.75
CA ALA A 13 -8.33 23.45 -55.14
C ALA A 13 -8.87 23.19 -56.56
N VAL A 14 -8.07 22.54 -57.36
CA VAL A 14 -8.47 22.06 -58.72
C VAL A 14 -8.96 20.61 -58.60
N PHE A 15 -10.20 20.37 -59.04
CA PHE A 15 -10.75 19.01 -59.24
C PHE A 15 -10.39 18.52 -60.66
N LEU A 16 -9.73 17.36 -60.71
CA LEU A 16 -9.65 16.57 -61.97
C LEU A 16 -10.55 15.34 -61.84
N ALA A 17 -11.55 15.25 -62.70
CA ALA A 17 -12.36 14.06 -62.90
C ALA A 17 -11.72 13.18 -63.99
N THR A 18 -11.48 11.90 -63.62
CA THR A 18 -11.13 10.89 -64.63
C THR A 18 -12.22 9.82 -64.71
N ALA A 19 -12.74 9.60 -65.91
CA ALA A 19 -13.72 8.58 -66.19
C ALA A 19 -13.07 7.18 -66.21
N GLY A 20 -13.65 6.23 -65.43
CA GLY A 20 -13.20 4.85 -65.38
C GLY A 20 -14.00 3.97 -66.35
N VAL A 21 -13.30 3.16 -67.10
CA VAL A 21 -13.80 2.13 -68.01
C VAL A 21 -14.15 0.88 -67.25
N TRP A 22 -15.36 0.33 -67.47
CA TRP A 22 -15.80 -0.94 -66.96
C TRP A 22 -15.16 -2.11 -67.65
N GLY A 23 -14.33 -2.89 -67.00
CA GLY A 23 -13.85 -4.18 -67.45
C GLY A 23 -14.42 -5.29 -66.57
N CYS A 24 -15.08 -6.29 -67.20
CA CYS A 24 -15.54 -7.50 -66.49
C CYS A 24 -14.34 -8.38 -66.10
N SER A 25 -14.20 -8.67 -64.83
CA SER A 25 -13.27 -9.68 -64.33
C SER A 25 -14.00 -11.02 -64.02
N PRO A 26 -13.37 -12.15 -64.19
CA PRO A 26 -13.96 -13.47 -63.87
C PRO A 26 -14.06 -13.67 -62.35
N PRO A 27 -14.92 -14.62 -61.89
CA PRO A 27 -15.12 -14.84 -60.46
C PRO A 27 -13.83 -15.31 -59.79
N ALA A 28 -13.53 -14.70 -58.68
CA ALA A 28 -12.41 -15.07 -57.82
C ALA A 28 -12.63 -16.47 -57.21
N ALA A 29 -11.57 -17.27 -57.24
CA ALA A 29 -11.53 -18.55 -56.52
C ALA A 29 -11.64 -18.31 -55.00
N ASP A 30 -12.35 -19.20 -54.29
CA ASP A 30 -12.46 -19.18 -52.85
C ASP A 30 -11.07 -19.15 -52.18
N PRO A 31 -10.88 -18.32 -51.17
CA PRO A 31 -9.62 -18.33 -50.43
C PRO A 31 -9.46 -19.68 -49.72
N PRO A 32 -8.24 -20.20 -49.58
CA PRO A 32 -8.01 -21.42 -48.86
C PRO A 32 -8.44 -21.23 -47.42
N GLU A 33 -9.11 -22.25 -46.87
CA GLU A 33 -9.50 -22.36 -45.46
C GLU A 33 -8.29 -22.03 -44.59
N GLU A 34 -8.38 -20.91 -43.91
CA GLU A 34 -7.38 -20.48 -42.91
C GLU A 34 -7.44 -21.49 -41.76
N THR A 35 -6.53 -22.44 -41.77
CA THR A 35 -6.30 -23.31 -40.61
C THR A 35 -6.07 -22.40 -39.41
N ALA A 36 -7.00 -22.44 -38.44
CA ALA A 36 -6.90 -21.73 -37.19
C ALA A 36 -5.48 -21.94 -36.60
N ALA A 37 -4.66 -20.91 -36.72
CA ALA A 37 -3.40 -20.87 -36.03
C ALA A 37 -3.75 -21.03 -34.53
N THR A 38 -3.35 -22.14 -33.95
CA THR A 38 -3.33 -22.29 -32.50
C THR A 38 -2.56 -21.09 -31.97
N SER A 39 -3.28 -20.17 -31.35
CA SER A 39 -2.70 -19.05 -30.64
C SER A 39 -1.66 -19.61 -29.70
N ALA A 40 -0.39 -19.50 -30.06
CA ALA A 40 0.68 -19.79 -29.11
C ALA A 40 0.44 -18.87 -27.91
N ALA A 41 0.42 -19.44 -26.72
CA ALA A 41 0.38 -18.65 -25.51
C ALA A 41 1.44 -17.57 -25.60
N PRO A 42 1.13 -16.34 -25.19
CA PRO A 42 2.13 -15.29 -25.18
C PRO A 42 3.36 -15.78 -24.42
N PRO A 43 4.57 -15.44 -24.85
CA PRO A 43 5.78 -15.87 -24.17
C PRO A 43 5.65 -15.47 -22.70
N ALA A 44 5.94 -16.41 -21.79
CA ALA A 44 5.92 -16.15 -20.36
C ALA A 44 6.72 -14.86 -20.09
N GLU A 45 6.05 -13.88 -19.50
CA GLU A 45 6.72 -12.63 -19.14
C GLU A 45 7.94 -12.97 -18.29
N ARG A 46 9.06 -12.31 -18.55
CA ARG A 46 10.27 -12.46 -17.73
C ARG A 46 9.90 -12.13 -16.28
N GLY A 47 10.30 -13.01 -15.35
CA GLY A 47 10.00 -12.83 -13.93
C GLY A 47 8.71 -13.51 -13.46
N GLY A 48 8.03 -14.31 -14.27
CA GLY A 48 6.90 -15.15 -13.85
C GLY A 48 5.73 -14.34 -13.29
N GLN A 49 5.36 -13.23 -13.89
CA GLN A 49 4.23 -12.41 -13.49
C GLN A 49 2.92 -13.07 -13.90
N GLU A 50 2.00 -13.18 -12.97
CA GLU A 50 0.69 -13.79 -13.16
C GLU A 50 -0.42 -12.82 -12.72
N THR A 51 -1.54 -12.80 -13.44
CA THR A 51 -2.62 -11.87 -13.13
C THR A 51 -3.30 -12.18 -11.81
N TYR A 52 -3.49 -13.47 -11.48
CA TYR A 52 -4.22 -13.90 -10.28
C TYR A 52 -3.32 -14.61 -9.25
N GLY A 53 -2.06 -14.85 -9.57
CA GLY A 53 -1.12 -15.52 -8.67
C GLY A 53 -1.50 -16.96 -8.33
N PRO A 54 -0.86 -17.51 -7.28
CA PRO A 54 -1.09 -18.88 -6.82
C PRO A 54 -2.21 -18.97 -5.76
N TYR A 55 -3.17 -18.06 -5.79
CA TYR A 55 -4.20 -17.93 -4.77
C TYR A 55 -5.61 -17.90 -5.38
N ASP A 56 -6.56 -18.45 -4.64
CA ASP A 56 -7.99 -18.28 -4.85
C ASP A 56 -8.50 -17.18 -3.91
N LEU A 57 -9.27 -16.23 -4.44
CA LEU A 57 -9.94 -15.23 -3.62
C LEU A 57 -11.02 -15.92 -2.76
N VAL A 58 -11.10 -15.52 -1.49
CA VAL A 58 -12.19 -15.92 -0.59
C VAL A 58 -13.33 -14.93 -0.71
N ASP A 59 -14.43 -15.36 -1.33
CA ASP A 59 -15.61 -14.54 -1.51
C ASP A 59 -16.27 -14.17 -0.18
N ASN A 60 -16.86 -12.96 -0.13
CA ASN A 60 -17.58 -12.45 1.05
C ASN A 60 -16.73 -12.42 2.33
N TRP A 61 -15.44 -12.23 2.20
CA TRP A 61 -14.54 -11.99 3.31
C TRP A 61 -13.86 -10.63 3.17
N PRO A 62 -13.87 -9.80 4.21
CA PRO A 62 -14.65 -9.91 5.44
C PRO A 62 -16.14 -9.65 5.17
N LYS A 63 -17.00 -10.07 6.08
CA LYS A 63 -18.43 -9.77 6.03
C LYS A 63 -18.68 -8.28 6.27
N PRO A 64 -19.83 -7.74 5.85
CA PRO A 64 -20.16 -6.35 6.14
C PRO A 64 -19.96 -6.02 7.61
N LEU A 65 -19.49 -4.79 7.90
CA LEU A 65 -19.36 -4.32 9.26
C LEU A 65 -20.72 -4.32 9.96
N PRO A 66 -20.76 -4.69 11.24
CA PRO A 66 -21.98 -4.55 12.04
C PRO A 66 -22.30 -3.07 12.27
N ASP A 67 -23.51 -2.79 12.75
CA ASP A 67 -23.84 -1.45 13.22
C ASP A 67 -22.87 -1.01 14.32
N GLY A 68 -22.64 0.29 14.40
CA GLY A 68 -21.71 0.88 15.35
C GLY A 68 -22.14 0.66 16.80
N PRO A 69 -21.23 0.87 17.76
CA PRO A 69 -21.46 0.60 19.19
C PRO A 69 -22.64 1.38 19.76
N ASP A 70 -23.01 2.51 19.15
CA ASP A 70 -24.15 3.34 19.57
C ASP A 70 -25.45 2.99 18.80
N GLY A 71 -25.48 1.85 18.11
CA GLY A 71 -26.60 1.47 17.25
C GLY A 71 -26.69 2.29 15.96
N VAL A 72 -25.63 3.04 15.62
CA VAL A 72 -25.58 3.80 14.38
C VAL A 72 -25.40 2.83 13.22
N ALA A 73 -26.37 2.80 12.30
CA ALA A 73 -26.36 1.88 11.19
C ALA A 73 -25.10 2.03 10.31
N HIS A 74 -24.48 0.91 9.96
CA HIS A 74 -23.40 0.88 8.96
C HIS A 74 -23.96 1.03 7.53
N ALA A 75 -25.22 0.70 7.31
CA ALA A 75 -25.86 0.84 6.01
C ALA A 75 -25.73 2.26 5.45
N GLY A 76 -25.30 2.36 4.18
CA GLY A 76 -25.01 3.65 3.54
C GLY A 76 -23.62 4.22 3.81
N TRP A 77 -22.72 3.44 4.42
CA TRP A 77 -21.32 3.81 4.67
C TRP A 77 -20.36 2.80 4.06
N THR A 78 -19.15 3.25 3.76
CA THR A 78 -18.09 2.40 3.24
C THR A 78 -17.17 1.98 4.38
N TRP A 79 -16.27 1.04 4.06
CA TRP A 79 -15.13 0.75 4.93
C TRP A 79 -14.07 1.88 4.94
N GLY A 80 -14.26 2.92 4.13
CA GLY A 80 -13.28 3.99 3.96
C GLY A 80 -11.99 3.50 3.31
N SER A 81 -10.84 4.07 3.73
CA SER A 81 -9.53 3.70 3.22
C SER A 81 -8.88 2.71 4.18
N MET A 82 -8.52 1.52 3.70
CA MET A 82 -7.92 0.50 4.54
C MET A 82 -6.41 0.70 4.62
N GLY A 83 -5.94 1.13 5.80
CA GLY A 83 -4.52 1.41 6.04
C GLY A 83 -3.71 0.16 6.32
N SER A 84 -4.23 -0.77 7.11
CA SER A 84 -3.44 -1.89 7.58
C SER A 84 -4.28 -3.11 7.98
N VAL A 85 -3.64 -4.27 7.86
CA VAL A 85 -4.12 -5.57 8.29
C VAL A 85 -2.95 -6.34 8.92
N TYR A 86 -3.21 -7.11 9.96
CA TYR A 86 -2.26 -8.01 10.62
C TYR A 86 -2.96 -9.31 11.02
N ALA A 87 -2.58 -10.42 10.41
CA ALA A 87 -3.11 -11.72 10.75
C ALA A 87 -2.31 -12.30 11.94
N GLU A 88 -2.88 -12.29 13.14
CA GLU A 88 -2.28 -12.92 14.31
C GLU A 88 -2.39 -14.44 14.23
N THR A 89 -3.58 -14.93 13.92
CA THR A 89 -3.90 -16.35 13.67
C THR A 89 -4.91 -16.44 12.54
N PRO A 90 -5.20 -17.63 11.97
CA PRO A 90 -6.23 -17.78 10.96
C PRO A 90 -7.63 -17.30 11.37
N ASP A 91 -7.90 -17.26 12.70
CA ASP A 91 -9.17 -16.82 13.29
C ASP A 91 -9.07 -15.47 14.00
N ARG A 92 -7.95 -14.77 13.88
CA ARG A 92 -7.77 -13.44 14.47
C ARG A 92 -6.97 -12.54 13.55
N ILE A 93 -7.69 -11.81 12.73
CA ILE A 93 -7.11 -10.86 11.77
C ILE A 93 -7.46 -9.43 12.25
N TRP A 94 -6.43 -8.72 12.69
CA TRP A 94 -6.53 -7.34 13.12
C TRP A 94 -6.58 -6.41 11.93
N ILE A 95 -7.53 -5.48 11.95
CA ILE A 95 -7.71 -4.48 10.91
C ILE A 95 -7.71 -3.10 11.55
N ALA A 96 -6.97 -2.18 10.92
CA ALA A 96 -6.99 -0.77 11.29
C ALA A 96 -7.45 0.06 10.09
N MET A 97 -8.59 0.74 10.26
CA MET A 97 -9.32 1.45 9.23
C MET A 97 -9.19 2.97 9.40
N ARG A 98 -9.21 3.69 8.29
CA ARG A 98 -9.10 5.16 8.26
C ARG A 98 -10.45 5.88 8.32
N GLY A 99 -11.39 5.32 9.04
CA GLY A 99 -12.74 5.86 9.18
C GLY A 99 -13.62 5.67 7.96
N GLU A 100 -14.91 5.57 8.17
CA GLU A 100 -15.93 5.35 7.17
C GLU A 100 -16.28 6.64 6.42
N LEU A 101 -16.70 6.50 5.17
CA LEU A 101 -17.25 7.59 4.35
C LEU A 101 -18.69 7.25 3.93
N PRO A 102 -19.58 8.24 3.83
CA PRO A 102 -20.92 8.00 3.33
C PRO A 102 -20.87 7.56 1.86
N LEU A 103 -21.73 6.61 1.51
CA LEU A 103 -22.00 6.26 0.12
C LEU A 103 -22.86 7.34 -0.52
N PRO A 104 -22.49 7.87 -1.69
CA PRO A 104 -23.38 8.74 -2.46
C PRO A 104 -24.68 8.02 -2.83
N GLU A 105 -25.75 8.77 -2.99
CA GLU A 105 -27.04 8.24 -3.44
C GLU A 105 -26.86 7.45 -4.76
N GLY A 106 -27.35 6.23 -4.79
CA GLY A 106 -27.23 5.32 -5.93
C GLY A 106 -25.88 4.63 -6.11
N ALA A 107 -24.92 4.84 -5.20
CA ALA A 107 -23.66 4.09 -5.20
C ALA A 107 -23.84 2.72 -4.51
N GLU A 108 -23.23 1.71 -5.09
CA GLU A 108 -23.23 0.37 -4.52
C GLU A 108 -22.24 0.27 -3.34
N PRO A 109 -22.49 -0.60 -2.34
CA PRO A 109 -21.62 -0.76 -1.17
C PRO A 109 -20.15 -1.12 -1.51
N TRP A 110 -19.93 -1.74 -2.66
CA TRP A 110 -18.60 -2.11 -3.15
C TRP A 110 -17.92 -1.03 -4.00
N THR A 111 -18.54 0.14 -4.17
CA THR A 111 -17.93 1.24 -4.94
C THR A 111 -16.57 1.57 -4.37
N PRO A 112 -15.49 1.51 -5.19
CA PRO A 112 -14.14 1.75 -4.70
C PRO A 112 -14.00 3.13 -4.06
N TYR A 113 -13.31 3.20 -2.92
CA TYR A 113 -13.04 4.45 -2.21
C TYR A 113 -12.42 5.52 -3.12
N SER A 114 -11.58 5.13 -4.07
CA SER A 114 -10.98 6.05 -5.05
C SER A 114 -12.00 6.77 -5.93
N MET A 115 -13.15 6.14 -6.20
CA MET A 115 -14.25 6.75 -6.96
C MET A 115 -15.10 7.69 -6.12
N LEU A 116 -15.08 7.51 -4.79
CA LEU A 116 -15.80 8.37 -3.86
C LEU A 116 -15.04 9.66 -3.56
N ARG A 117 -13.76 9.74 -3.91
CA ARG A 117 -12.96 10.93 -3.70
C ARG A 117 -13.45 12.06 -4.59
N PRO A 118 -13.79 13.25 -4.06
CA PRO A 118 -13.97 14.40 -4.92
C PRO A 118 -12.72 14.65 -5.76
N PRO A 119 -12.89 15.23 -6.97
CA PRO A 119 -11.75 15.58 -7.77
C PRO A 119 -10.79 16.44 -6.95
N ARG A 120 -9.51 16.10 -6.96
CA ARG A 120 -8.47 16.83 -6.24
C ARG A 120 -8.58 18.30 -6.63
N ARG A 121 -8.97 19.15 -5.70
CA ARG A 121 -8.70 20.57 -5.85
C ARG A 121 -7.20 20.70 -5.66
N SER A 122 -6.51 21.28 -6.62
CA SER A 122 -5.07 21.55 -6.62
C SER A 122 -4.69 22.66 -5.61
N THR A 123 -5.17 22.56 -4.39
CA THR A 123 -4.91 23.54 -3.34
C THR A 123 -3.60 23.27 -2.56
N GLY A 124 -2.73 22.41 -3.10
CA GLY A 124 -1.40 22.17 -2.52
C GLY A 124 -1.38 21.35 -1.22
N ASN A 125 -2.53 21.06 -0.61
CA ASN A 125 -2.63 20.40 0.69
C ASN A 125 -3.08 18.95 0.62
N ASP A 126 -3.35 18.43 -0.56
CA ASP A 126 -3.85 17.06 -0.77
C ASP A 126 -2.76 15.98 -0.71
N ASP A 127 -1.49 16.39 -0.69
CA ASP A 127 -0.35 15.48 -0.58
C ASP A 127 -0.03 15.06 0.86
N GLY A 128 -0.90 15.43 1.80
CA GLY A 128 -0.72 15.16 3.22
C GLY A 128 0.37 15.99 3.88
N ARG A 129 0.78 17.10 3.27
CA ARG A 129 1.75 18.05 3.81
C ARG A 129 1.11 19.20 4.57
N SER A 130 -0.19 19.13 4.90
CA SER A 130 -0.81 20.15 5.73
C SER A 130 -0.08 20.23 7.07
N ALA A 131 0.58 21.35 7.29
CA ALA A 131 1.31 21.64 8.53
C ALA A 131 0.36 21.96 9.69
N THR A 132 -0.91 22.15 9.40
CA THR A 132 -1.94 22.52 10.36
C THR A 132 -3.11 21.59 10.18
N CYS A 133 -3.57 21.03 11.29
CA CYS A 133 -4.85 20.32 11.36
C CYS A 133 -6.02 21.33 11.24
N GLU A 134 -5.95 22.20 10.27
CA GLU A 134 -7.09 23.04 9.92
C GLU A 134 -8.17 22.20 9.26
N PRO A 135 -9.45 22.43 9.54
CA PRO A 135 -10.55 21.67 8.95
C PRO A 135 -10.63 21.97 7.45
N VAL A 136 -9.81 21.28 6.67
CA VAL A 136 -9.82 21.32 5.20
C VAL A 136 -10.49 20.06 4.66
N ALA A 137 -11.44 19.49 5.39
CA ALA A 137 -12.34 18.54 4.79
C ALA A 137 -13.19 19.30 3.76
N PRO A 138 -13.14 18.96 2.48
CA PRO A 138 -14.10 19.49 1.52
C PRO A 138 -15.49 19.22 2.07
N ARG A 139 -16.40 20.19 2.03
CA ARG A 139 -17.79 20.01 2.43
C ARG A 139 -18.35 18.77 1.75
N GLY A 140 -18.88 17.84 2.52
CA GLY A 140 -19.39 16.55 2.05
C GLY A 140 -18.46 15.36 2.33
N TRP A 141 -17.35 15.56 3.04
CA TRP A 141 -16.47 14.51 3.52
C TRP A 141 -16.59 14.35 5.03
N GLU A 142 -17.78 14.12 5.50
CA GLU A 142 -18.01 13.76 6.88
C GLU A 142 -17.57 12.30 7.05
N ARG A 143 -16.34 12.13 7.53
CA ARG A 143 -15.81 10.83 7.92
C ARG A 143 -16.30 10.51 9.32
N ARG A 144 -16.77 9.30 9.54
CA ARG A 144 -17.06 8.84 10.89
C ARG A 144 -16.00 7.82 11.33
N TYR A 145 -15.57 7.95 12.57
CA TYR A 145 -14.57 7.08 13.17
C TYR A 145 -15.26 6.01 14.02
N HIS A 146 -15.90 5.06 13.32
CA HIS A 146 -16.41 3.84 13.90
C HIS A 146 -15.61 2.67 13.36
N HIS A 147 -15.49 1.60 14.16
CA HIS A 147 -14.74 0.42 13.74
C HIS A 147 -13.29 0.74 13.29
N VAL A 148 -12.62 1.68 13.99
CA VAL A 148 -11.27 2.07 13.60
C VAL A 148 -10.29 0.93 13.81
N ILE A 149 -10.43 0.19 14.92
CA ILE A 149 -9.64 -1.00 15.24
C ILE A 149 -10.58 -2.14 15.57
N PHE A 150 -10.48 -3.23 14.84
CA PHE A 150 -11.31 -4.41 15.08
C PHE A 150 -10.60 -5.69 14.64
N VAL A 151 -11.12 -6.84 15.08
CA VAL A 151 -10.62 -8.17 14.74
C VAL A 151 -11.71 -8.94 14.03
N VAL A 152 -11.31 -9.64 12.97
CA VAL A 152 -12.17 -10.50 12.17
C VAL A 152 -11.72 -11.94 12.33
N ASP A 153 -12.65 -12.89 12.37
CA ASP A 153 -12.35 -14.32 12.37
C ASP A 153 -12.07 -14.85 10.95
N GLY A 154 -11.72 -16.12 10.87
CA GLY A 154 -11.45 -16.80 9.60
C GLY A 154 -12.63 -16.81 8.64
N ASP A 155 -13.87 -16.73 9.14
CA ASP A 155 -15.11 -16.66 8.38
C ASP A 155 -15.53 -15.23 8.01
N GLY A 156 -14.80 -14.22 8.46
CA GLY A 156 -15.02 -12.81 8.15
C GLY A 156 -15.95 -12.08 9.11
N ASN A 157 -16.33 -12.66 10.26
CA ASN A 157 -17.14 -11.97 11.24
C ASN A 157 -16.28 -11.06 12.11
N VAL A 158 -16.77 -9.89 12.47
CA VAL A 158 -16.13 -9.05 13.49
C VAL A 158 -16.34 -9.69 14.86
N VAL A 159 -15.26 -10.13 15.50
CA VAL A 159 -15.27 -10.83 16.80
C VAL A 159 -14.79 -9.96 17.95
N GLN A 160 -14.13 -8.85 17.64
CA GLN A 160 -13.68 -7.87 18.63
C GLN A 160 -13.67 -6.49 18.00
N HIS A 161 -14.03 -5.48 18.79
CA HIS A 161 -14.01 -4.08 18.37
C HIS A 161 -13.54 -3.19 19.51
N TRP A 162 -12.59 -2.30 19.24
CA TRP A 162 -12.03 -1.36 20.22
C TRP A 162 -12.69 0.01 20.12
N ALA A 163 -14.03 0.05 20.20
CA ALA A 163 -14.82 1.28 20.11
C ALA A 163 -14.39 2.38 21.09
N GLN A 164 -13.91 1.97 22.29
CA GLN A 164 -13.40 2.90 23.30
C GLN A 164 -12.23 3.76 22.82
N HIS A 165 -11.56 3.35 21.74
CA HIS A 165 -10.42 4.06 21.17
C HIS A 165 -10.74 4.83 19.88
N ASP A 166 -11.93 4.73 19.33
CA ASP A 166 -12.31 5.43 18.10
C ASP A 166 -12.04 6.95 18.20
N ALA A 167 -12.31 7.54 19.37
CA ALA A 167 -12.06 8.96 19.64
C ALA A 167 -10.57 9.37 19.63
N LEU A 168 -9.63 8.42 19.80
CA LEU A 168 -8.20 8.72 19.66
C LEU A 168 -7.85 9.13 18.23
N PHE A 169 -8.56 8.58 17.25
CA PHE A 169 -8.33 8.75 15.82
C PHE A 169 -9.28 9.78 15.19
N ASP A 170 -10.32 10.20 15.96
CA ASP A 170 -11.27 11.22 15.53
C ASP A 170 -10.58 12.60 15.58
N MET A 171 -10.28 13.10 14.41
CA MET A 171 -9.78 14.47 14.21
C MET A 171 -10.23 15.02 12.88
N THR A 172 -10.56 16.29 12.89
CA THR A 172 -10.99 17.03 11.69
C THR A 172 -9.97 17.02 10.55
N CYS A 173 -8.72 16.69 10.84
CA CYS A 173 -7.63 16.59 9.87
C CYS A 173 -7.04 15.17 9.75
N GLY A 174 -7.44 14.24 10.60
CA GLY A 174 -6.91 12.88 10.61
C GLY A 174 -7.51 12.01 9.51
N ARG A 175 -6.77 10.96 9.15
CA ARG A 175 -7.30 9.87 8.30
C ARG A 175 -7.56 8.63 9.11
N GLY A 176 -7.01 8.54 10.32
CA GLY A 176 -6.94 7.34 11.12
C GLY A 176 -5.67 6.52 10.86
N PRO A 177 -5.58 5.31 11.43
CA PRO A 177 -4.37 4.53 11.48
C PRO A 177 -3.74 4.25 10.12
N HIS A 178 -2.40 4.26 10.11
CA HIS A 178 -1.58 3.88 8.97
C HIS A 178 -1.12 2.42 9.06
N LYS A 179 -0.76 1.96 10.25
CA LYS A 179 -0.24 0.61 10.48
C LYS A 179 -0.73 0.04 11.80
N ILE A 180 -1.00 -1.26 11.81
CA ILE A 180 -1.19 -2.10 12.99
C ILE A 180 -0.22 -3.27 12.93
N LYS A 181 0.50 -3.51 14.01
CA LYS A 181 1.46 -4.62 14.12
C LYS A 181 1.62 -5.08 15.57
N MET A 182 2.15 -6.29 15.73
CA MET A 182 2.67 -6.82 16.98
C MET A 182 4.13 -7.21 16.80
N SER A 183 4.94 -7.06 17.83
CA SER A 183 6.31 -7.54 17.82
C SER A 183 6.34 -9.07 17.83
N PRO A 184 7.12 -9.71 16.95
CA PRO A 184 7.28 -11.17 16.97
C PRO A 184 8.07 -11.66 18.21
N TYR A 185 8.63 -10.77 19.01
CA TYR A 185 9.45 -11.04 20.18
C TYR A 185 8.78 -10.65 21.50
N ASP A 186 7.54 -10.16 21.46
CA ASP A 186 6.80 -9.69 22.61
C ASP A 186 5.83 -10.78 23.11
N PRO A 187 6.10 -11.45 24.24
CA PRO A 187 5.22 -12.48 24.77
C PRO A 187 3.87 -11.93 25.24
N ASP A 188 3.80 -10.66 25.59
CA ASP A 188 2.57 -10.00 26.03
C ASP A 188 1.71 -9.55 24.85
N LYS A 189 2.21 -9.70 23.62
CA LYS A 189 1.50 -9.39 22.37
C LYS A 189 0.92 -7.98 22.32
N HIS A 190 1.69 -6.99 22.78
CA HIS A 190 1.24 -5.61 22.69
C HIS A 190 0.91 -5.24 21.23
N VAL A 191 -0.20 -4.53 21.08
CA VAL A 191 -0.69 -4.05 19.80
C VAL A 191 -0.19 -2.64 19.54
N TRP A 192 0.57 -2.46 18.48
CA TRP A 192 1.10 -1.16 18.08
C TRP A 192 0.30 -0.59 16.93
N ILE A 193 -0.12 0.66 17.10
CA ILE A 193 -0.90 1.42 16.12
C ILE A 193 -0.16 2.70 15.78
N ILE A 194 0.10 2.90 14.50
CA ILE A 194 0.76 4.11 14.00
C ILE A 194 -0.28 4.95 13.27
N ASP A 195 -0.42 6.21 13.66
CA ASP A 195 -1.24 7.18 12.94
C ASP A 195 -0.35 8.27 12.33
N ASP A 196 -0.23 8.23 11.01
CA ASP A 196 0.63 9.15 10.27
C ASP A 196 0.12 10.60 10.30
N GLN A 197 -1.19 10.80 10.28
CA GLN A 197 -1.78 12.14 10.28
C GLN A 197 -1.76 12.80 11.65
N LEU A 198 -1.87 11.98 12.70
CA LEU A 198 -1.79 12.45 14.08
C LEU A 198 -0.36 12.56 14.60
N HIS A 199 0.63 12.10 13.83
CA HIS A 199 2.05 12.12 14.17
C HIS A 199 2.39 11.33 15.44
N VAL A 200 1.65 10.24 15.72
CA VAL A 200 1.76 9.46 16.95
C VAL A 200 1.83 7.97 16.70
N ILE A 201 2.42 7.28 17.65
CA ILE A 201 2.44 5.83 17.76
C ILE A 201 1.87 5.45 19.12
N TYR A 202 0.87 4.57 19.13
CA TYR A 202 0.26 4.03 20.33
C TYR A 202 0.67 2.59 20.55
N LYS A 203 0.98 2.21 21.78
CA LYS A 203 1.16 0.84 22.23
C LYS A 203 0.07 0.49 23.23
N PHE A 204 -0.67 -0.58 22.94
CA PHE A 204 -1.74 -1.10 23.81
C PHE A 204 -1.36 -2.46 24.34
N THR A 205 -1.88 -2.83 25.52
CA THR A 205 -1.93 -4.23 25.91
C THR A 205 -2.80 -5.02 24.92
N TYR A 206 -2.71 -6.34 24.98
CA TYR A 206 -3.54 -7.21 24.14
C TYR A 206 -5.04 -7.03 24.39
N ASP A 207 -5.42 -6.64 25.60
CA ASP A 207 -6.80 -6.36 26.00
C ASP A 207 -7.25 -4.90 25.71
N GLY A 208 -6.36 -4.09 25.14
CA GLY A 208 -6.69 -2.74 24.67
C GLY A 208 -6.46 -1.63 25.71
N GLU A 209 -5.64 -1.82 26.75
CA GLU A 209 -5.21 -0.73 27.64
C GLU A 209 -4.06 0.05 26.95
N LEU A 210 -4.17 1.38 26.85
CA LEU A 210 -3.10 2.22 26.31
C LEU A 210 -1.95 2.33 27.31
N VAL A 211 -0.78 1.81 26.97
CA VAL A 211 0.40 1.77 27.86
C VAL A 211 1.53 2.70 27.45
N LEU A 212 1.60 3.09 26.16
CA LEU A 212 2.63 4.02 25.69
C LEU A 212 2.10 4.87 24.54
N THR A 213 2.50 6.14 24.53
CA THR A 213 2.31 7.03 23.38
C THR A 213 3.67 7.65 23.03
N LEU A 214 4.11 7.47 21.80
CA LEU A 214 5.25 8.16 21.23
C LEU A 214 4.76 9.24 20.25
N GLY A 215 5.42 10.40 20.27
CA GLY A 215 4.97 11.57 19.53
C GLY A 215 4.00 12.44 20.33
N THR A 216 3.60 13.54 19.73
CA THR A 216 2.61 14.46 20.30
C THR A 216 1.46 14.63 19.32
N LYS A 217 0.26 14.23 19.73
CA LYS A 217 -0.93 14.24 18.87
C LYS A 217 -1.12 15.60 18.17
N GLY A 218 -1.15 15.56 16.83
CA GLY A 218 -1.35 16.75 16.00
C GLY A 218 -0.13 17.67 15.86
N GLN A 219 1.02 17.31 16.43
CA GLN A 219 2.25 18.09 16.33
C GLN A 219 3.30 17.36 15.50
N ARG A 220 3.66 17.95 14.37
CA ARG A 220 4.70 17.43 13.50
C ARG A 220 6.07 17.98 13.88
N GLY A 221 7.11 17.21 13.68
CA GLY A 221 8.48 17.65 13.88
C GLY A 221 9.48 16.51 13.91
N ARG A 222 10.73 16.88 14.19
CA ARG A 222 11.84 15.93 14.34
C ARG A 222 12.62 16.31 15.59
N ASP A 223 12.14 15.87 16.74
CA ASP A 223 12.76 16.21 18.04
C ASP A 223 12.93 14.94 18.90
N ALA A 224 14.10 14.32 18.85
CA ALA A 224 14.58 13.26 19.76
C ALA A 224 13.48 12.27 20.19
N GLY A 225 12.69 11.77 19.24
CA GLY A 225 11.58 10.84 19.50
C GLY A 225 10.33 11.43 20.14
N ARG A 226 10.32 12.72 20.50
CA ARG A 226 9.12 13.39 21.04
C ARG A 226 8.18 13.88 19.94
N LEU A 227 8.69 14.12 18.74
CA LEU A 227 7.92 14.53 17.57
C LEU A 227 8.28 13.68 16.37
N PHE A 228 7.25 13.35 15.58
CA PHE A 228 7.36 12.69 14.29
C PHE A 228 6.77 13.57 13.20
N ASP A 229 7.14 13.32 11.95
CA ASP A 229 6.47 13.94 10.82
C ASP A 229 5.88 12.87 9.90
N ARG A 230 4.74 12.32 10.35
CA ARG A 230 3.96 11.30 9.67
C ARG A 230 4.65 9.93 9.65
N PRO A 231 4.81 9.29 10.84
CA PRO A 231 5.38 7.95 10.96
C PRO A 231 4.51 6.91 10.23
N THR A 232 5.14 5.85 9.74
CA THR A 232 4.48 4.93 8.80
C THR A 232 4.53 3.46 9.19
N ASP A 233 5.64 2.98 9.76
CA ASP A 233 5.81 1.57 10.08
C ASP A 233 6.80 1.37 11.26
N ILE A 234 6.85 0.14 11.79
CA ILE A 234 7.69 -0.26 12.91
C ILE A 234 8.27 -1.67 12.69
N ALA A 235 9.52 -1.88 13.13
CA ALA A 235 10.15 -3.20 13.17
C ALA A 235 10.98 -3.36 14.44
N TRP A 236 11.18 -4.60 14.89
CA TRP A 236 11.81 -4.93 16.18
C TRP A 236 13.00 -5.87 16.03
N LEU A 237 13.96 -5.73 16.91
CA LEU A 237 14.99 -6.72 17.20
C LEU A 237 14.55 -7.65 18.34
N PRO A 238 15.19 -8.82 18.49
CA PRO A 238 14.85 -9.79 19.54
C PRO A 238 14.98 -9.26 20.97
N ASP A 239 15.83 -8.26 21.21
CA ASP A 239 16.02 -7.62 22.51
C ASP A 239 14.94 -6.57 22.85
N GLY A 240 13.96 -6.38 21.94
CA GLY A 240 12.90 -5.40 22.08
C GLY A 240 13.25 -4.00 21.55
N THR A 241 14.50 -3.74 21.15
CA THR A 241 14.87 -2.54 20.41
C THR A 241 14.01 -2.42 19.15
N PHE A 242 13.51 -1.22 18.84
CA PHE A 242 12.65 -1.03 17.68
C PHE A 242 13.00 0.20 16.85
N PHE A 243 12.53 0.18 15.62
CA PHE A 243 12.79 1.22 14.63
C PHE A 243 11.47 1.71 14.04
N ILE A 244 11.32 3.02 13.95
CA ILE A 244 10.17 3.70 13.36
C ILE A 244 10.60 4.31 12.03
N SER A 245 9.89 3.97 10.94
CA SER A 245 9.96 4.72 9.69
C SER A 245 9.13 5.99 9.85
N ASP A 246 9.79 7.15 9.93
CA ASP A 246 9.14 8.46 10.06
C ASP A 246 9.13 9.15 8.70
N GLY A 247 8.04 8.92 7.95
CA GLY A 247 8.11 8.81 6.54
C GLY A 247 7.58 9.87 5.64
N TYR A 248 6.33 10.29 5.69
CA TYR A 248 5.82 11.22 4.67
C TYR A 248 6.45 12.61 4.72
N GLY A 249 6.90 13.05 5.89
CA GLY A 249 7.57 14.32 6.06
C GLY A 249 8.89 14.20 6.84
N GLY A 250 9.05 13.19 7.68
CA GLY A 250 10.20 13.00 8.57
C GLY A 250 11.48 12.57 7.86
N THR A 251 11.39 11.87 6.73
CA THR A 251 12.52 11.40 5.91
C THR A 251 13.63 10.69 6.71
N ARG A 252 13.24 9.91 7.74
CA ARG A 252 14.19 9.26 8.63
C ARG A 252 13.71 7.90 9.12
N VAL A 253 14.66 7.13 9.66
CA VAL A 253 14.40 6.02 10.57
C VAL A 253 14.85 6.45 11.97
N ALA A 254 14.00 6.22 12.98
CA ALA A 254 14.30 6.53 14.38
C ALA A 254 14.36 5.24 15.19
N LYS A 255 15.43 5.06 15.97
CA LYS A 255 15.71 3.89 16.82
C LYS A 255 15.38 4.19 18.28
N PHE A 256 14.74 3.23 18.93
CA PHE A 256 14.33 3.29 20.34
C PHE A 256 14.73 2.02 21.07
N ASP A 257 14.94 2.12 22.37
CA ASP A 257 15.04 0.94 23.22
C ASP A 257 13.65 0.31 23.47
N LYS A 258 13.62 -0.84 24.13
CA LYS A 258 12.39 -1.59 24.46
C LYS A 258 11.38 -0.80 25.31
N ASP A 259 11.84 0.20 26.05
CA ASP A 259 11.05 1.03 26.96
C ASP A 259 10.54 2.32 26.28
N GLY A 260 10.90 2.54 25.00
CA GLY A 260 10.48 3.68 24.19
C GLY A 260 11.38 4.92 24.35
N ASN A 261 12.58 4.77 24.92
CA ASN A 261 13.54 5.86 24.97
C ASN A 261 14.25 5.99 23.61
N PHE A 262 14.32 7.22 23.11
CA PHE A 262 15.02 7.52 21.86
C PHE A 262 16.52 7.28 21.99
N LEU A 263 17.08 6.58 21.00
CA LEU A 263 18.52 6.27 20.94
C LEU A 263 19.22 7.09 19.87
N MET A 264 18.73 7.05 18.64
CA MET A 264 19.30 7.75 17.50
C MET A 264 18.34 7.81 16.31
N ASP A 265 18.65 8.61 15.31
CA ASP A 265 18.00 8.56 14.01
C ASP A 265 19.00 8.79 12.87
N TRP A 266 18.59 8.39 11.66
CA TRP A 266 19.32 8.66 10.42
C TRP A 266 18.36 8.87 9.25
N GLY A 267 18.87 9.43 8.17
CA GLY A 267 18.09 9.79 7.00
C GLY A 267 17.87 11.29 6.89
N GLN A 268 17.76 11.75 5.67
CA GLN A 268 17.58 13.16 5.33
C GLN A 268 16.80 13.31 4.01
N PRO A 269 16.23 14.46 3.71
CA PRO A 269 15.68 14.76 2.40
C PRO A 269 16.79 14.71 1.33
N PRO A 270 16.47 14.34 0.07
CA PRO A 270 17.46 14.34 -1.00
C PRO A 270 17.97 15.76 -1.30
N VAL A 271 19.28 15.86 -1.50
CA VAL A 271 19.93 17.10 -1.98
C VAL A 271 19.52 17.36 -3.43
N ASP A 272 19.57 16.33 -4.27
CA ASP A 272 19.00 16.35 -5.61
C ASP A 272 17.82 15.36 -5.69
N PRO A 273 16.57 15.85 -5.75
CA PRO A 273 15.41 14.97 -5.82
C PRO A 273 15.36 14.05 -7.05
N LYS A 274 16.14 14.34 -8.09
CA LYS A 274 16.21 13.51 -9.29
C LYS A 274 17.24 12.39 -9.18
N ASN A 275 18.27 12.61 -8.35
CA ASN A 275 19.37 11.65 -8.14
C ASN A 275 19.62 11.47 -6.64
N PRO A 276 18.68 10.88 -5.87
CA PRO A 276 18.82 10.72 -4.43
C PRO A 276 19.94 9.74 -4.12
N GLY A 277 20.89 10.15 -3.29
CA GLY A 277 21.97 9.33 -2.81
C GLY A 277 21.59 8.34 -1.72
N PRO A 278 22.58 7.60 -1.19
CA PRO A 278 22.42 6.83 0.03
C PRO A 278 22.00 7.71 1.21
N ASN A 279 21.17 7.16 2.10
CA ASN A 279 20.67 7.85 3.29
C ASN A 279 19.76 9.07 3.00
N GLU A 280 19.38 9.29 1.75
CA GLU A 280 18.42 10.30 1.33
C GLU A 280 17.08 9.66 1.04
N PHE A 281 15.99 10.21 1.57
CA PHE A 281 14.63 9.67 1.46
C PHE A 281 13.64 10.74 1.02
N ASN A 282 12.67 10.33 0.19
CA ASN A 282 11.49 11.15 -0.05
C ASN A 282 10.32 10.69 0.83
N THR A 283 10.05 9.40 0.86
CA THR A 283 8.98 8.83 1.69
C THR A 283 9.44 7.52 2.29
N VAL A 284 9.87 7.54 3.54
CA VAL A 284 10.16 6.32 4.32
C VAL A 284 8.83 5.68 4.69
N HIS A 285 8.47 4.54 4.04
CA HIS A 285 7.07 4.07 4.13
C HIS A 285 6.88 2.73 4.83
N SER A 286 7.88 1.88 4.81
CA SER A 286 7.84 0.58 5.50
C SER A 286 9.24 0.17 5.90
N ILE A 287 9.35 -0.65 6.95
CA ILE A 287 10.60 -1.18 7.49
C ILE A 287 10.41 -2.63 7.93
N ALA A 288 11.38 -3.49 7.60
CA ALA A 288 11.48 -4.86 8.11
C ALA A 288 12.95 -5.21 8.36
N ILE A 289 13.19 -6.25 9.16
CA ILE A 289 14.52 -6.68 9.58
C ILE A 289 14.69 -8.14 9.19
N GLY A 290 15.78 -8.45 8.47
CA GLY A 290 16.18 -9.81 8.14
C GLY A 290 16.78 -10.56 9.32
N ALA A 291 16.92 -11.88 9.21
CA ALA A 291 17.53 -12.71 10.25
C ALA A 291 19.00 -12.34 10.50
N ASP A 292 19.66 -11.76 9.52
CA ASP A 292 21.03 -11.22 9.58
C ASP A 292 21.10 -9.81 10.19
N ARG A 293 19.98 -9.29 10.72
CA ARG A 293 19.82 -7.97 11.35
C ARG A 293 19.96 -6.78 10.40
N ARG A 294 19.98 -7.01 9.08
CA ARG A 294 19.88 -5.93 8.09
C ARG A 294 18.47 -5.34 8.11
N LEU A 295 18.39 -4.01 8.09
CA LEU A 295 17.15 -3.25 8.02
C LEU A 295 16.87 -2.90 6.55
N PHE A 296 15.72 -3.34 6.06
CA PHE A 296 15.21 -3.04 4.73
C PHE A 296 14.20 -1.90 4.84
N VAL A 297 14.57 -0.74 4.32
CA VAL A 297 13.81 0.50 4.46
C VAL A 297 13.28 0.95 3.10
N VAL A 298 11.96 1.05 2.99
CA VAL A 298 11.30 1.52 1.75
C VAL A 298 11.44 3.02 1.59
N ASP A 299 12.02 3.45 0.48
CA ASP A 299 11.94 4.81 -0.05
C ASP A 299 10.91 4.85 -1.19
N ARG A 300 9.63 4.98 -0.80
CA ARG A 300 8.48 4.76 -1.68
C ARG A 300 8.46 5.67 -2.89
N ALA A 301 8.74 6.95 -2.70
CA ALA A 301 8.64 7.91 -3.80
C ALA A 301 9.74 7.73 -4.85
N HIS A 302 10.87 7.13 -4.47
CA HIS A 302 11.95 6.79 -5.37
C HIS A 302 11.90 5.33 -5.88
N GLY A 303 10.90 4.54 -5.44
CA GLY A 303 10.70 3.15 -5.88
C GLY A 303 11.88 2.25 -5.53
N ARG A 304 12.45 2.38 -4.32
CA ARG A 304 13.64 1.64 -3.93
C ARG A 304 13.61 1.20 -2.47
N PHE A 305 14.45 0.23 -2.17
CA PHE A 305 14.88 -0.11 -0.82
C PHE A 305 16.27 0.43 -0.55
N GLN A 306 16.50 0.91 0.66
CA GLN A 306 17.82 1.15 1.20
C GLN A 306 18.06 0.20 2.37
N ILE A 307 19.23 -0.38 2.44
CA ILE A 307 19.59 -1.41 3.41
C ILE A 307 20.61 -0.81 4.38
N PHE A 308 20.35 -0.99 5.67
CA PHE A 308 21.19 -0.48 6.75
C PHE A 308 21.52 -1.57 7.75
N ASP A 309 22.59 -1.37 8.50
CA ASP A 309 22.77 -2.09 9.77
C ASP A 309 21.89 -1.47 10.88
N GLU A 310 21.85 -2.09 12.04
CA GLU A 310 21.08 -1.63 13.19
C GLU A 310 21.59 -0.32 13.82
N ASN A 311 22.73 0.20 13.37
CA ASN A 311 23.32 1.47 13.80
C ASN A 311 23.15 2.57 12.76
N GLY A 312 22.37 2.30 11.70
CA GLY A 312 22.06 3.27 10.65
C GLY A 312 23.17 3.44 9.61
N GLN A 313 24.18 2.54 9.60
CA GLN A 313 25.18 2.54 8.55
C GLN A 313 24.56 2.02 7.27
N PHE A 314 24.64 2.79 6.19
CA PHE A 314 24.21 2.36 4.86
C PHE A 314 25.05 1.18 4.37
N LEU A 315 24.39 0.13 3.90
CA LEU A 315 25.04 -1.07 3.38
C LEU A 315 24.84 -1.20 1.87
N ASP A 316 23.58 -1.08 1.39
CA ASP A 316 23.25 -1.28 -0.01
C ASP A 316 21.89 -0.64 -0.35
N MET A 317 21.53 -0.62 -1.65
CA MET A 317 20.19 -0.25 -2.11
C MET A 317 19.87 -0.91 -3.45
N PHE A 318 18.59 -1.17 -3.68
CA PHE A 318 18.08 -1.60 -4.97
C PHE A 318 16.73 -0.97 -5.29
N TYR A 319 16.45 -0.86 -6.56
CA TYR A 319 15.16 -0.32 -7.04
C TYR A 319 14.17 -1.45 -7.28
N THR A 320 12.88 -1.19 -7.06
CA THR A 320 11.80 -2.15 -7.19
C THR A 320 11.12 -2.09 -8.56
N GLY A 321 10.37 -3.13 -8.85
CA GLY A 321 9.58 -3.32 -10.06
C GLY A 321 10.22 -4.29 -11.05
N PRO A 322 9.40 -4.96 -11.87
CA PRO A 322 9.90 -5.76 -12.95
C PRO A 322 10.61 -4.85 -13.94
N ARG A 323 11.87 -5.17 -14.23
CA ARG A 323 12.70 -4.41 -15.16
C ARG A 323 13.10 -5.30 -16.31
N GLY A 324 12.99 -4.77 -17.54
CA GLY A 324 13.64 -5.35 -18.70
C GLY A 324 15.15 -5.10 -18.65
N GLU A 325 15.90 -5.89 -19.41
CA GLU A 325 17.33 -5.65 -19.62
C GLU A 325 17.51 -4.29 -20.32
N GLY A 326 18.17 -3.35 -19.65
CA GLY A 326 18.37 -1.98 -20.17
C GLY A 326 17.35 -0.94 -19.70
N ASP A 327 16.41 -1.29 -18.81
CA ASP A 327 15.48 -0.32 -18.25
C ASP A 327 16.20 0.69 -17.34
N ASP A 328 16.06 1.96 -17.69
CA ASP A 328 16.47 3.09 -16.84
C ASP A 328 15.55 3.18 -15.62
N PRO A 329 16.07 3.25 -14.38
CA PRO A 329 15.28 3.49 -13.17
C PRO A 329 14.38 4.73 -13.24
N GLY A 330 14.72 5.69 -14.09
CA GLY A 330 13.97 6.92 -14.34
C GLY A 330 13.11 6.92 -15.59
N ALA A 331 13.09 5.81 -16.36
CA ALA A 331 12.32 5.76 -17.61
C ALA A 331 10.81 5.99 -17.36
N PRO A 332 10.14 6.75 -18.21
CA PRO A 332 8.70 6.88 -18.16
C PRO A 332 8.06 5.53 -18.48
N GLY A 333 7.36 4.96 -17.52
CA GLY A 333 6.73 3.65 -17.61
C GLY A 333 6.01 3.29 -16.33
N ILE A 334 5.92 2.02 -16.03
CA ILE A 334 5.32 1.53 -14.79
C ILE A 334 6.29 1.86 -13.65
N VAL A 335 5.94 2.87 -12.86
CA VAL A 335 6.73 3.27 -11.70
C VAL A 335 6.31 2.42 -10.51
N SER A 336 7.18 1.51 -10.09
CA SER A 336 7.02 0.80 -8.82
C SER A 336 7.01 1.79 -7.65
N ARG A 337 6.09 1.58 -6.72
CA ARG A 337 5.97 2.32 -5.46
C ARG A 337 5.69 1.33 -4.34
N PRO A 338 6.72 0.76 -3.74
CA PRO A 338 6.53 -0.19 -2.66
C PRO A 338 5.83 0.49 -1.49
N TYR A 339 4.66 -0.03 -1.11
CA TYR A 339 3.88 0.52 0.00
C TYR A 339 4.22 -0.20 1.30
N SER A 340 4.22 -1.52 1.27
CA SER A 340 4.57 -2.32 2.43
C SER A 340 5.39 -3.52 1.99
N HIS A 341 6.12 -4.08 2.92
CA HIS A 341 6.85 -5.32 2.70
C HIS A 341 6.93 -6.13 3.98
N LEU A 342 7.24 -7.39 3.81
CA LEU A 342 7.58 -8.30 4.88
C LEU A 342 8.77 -9.16 4.46
N ILE A 343 9.56 -9.57 5.43
CA ILE A 343 10.60 -10.57 5.26
C ILE A 343 10.10 -11.84 5.91
N THR A 344 10.06 -12.91 5.14
CA THR A 344 9.53 -14.20 5.56
C THR A 344 10.60 -15.04 6.27
N VAL A 345 10.16 -16.07 6.98
CA VAL A 345 11.06 -16.97 7.72
C VAL A 345 12.10 -17.60 6.81
N ASP A 346 11.72 -17.91 5.55
CA ASP A 346 12.61 -18.41 4.50
C ASP A 346 13.48 -17.32 3.83
N GLN A 347 13.48 -16.10 4.42
CA GLN A 347 14.35 -14.97 4.03
C GLN A 347 14.12 -14.48 2.61
N TYR A 348 12.87 -14.46 2.15
CA TYR A 348 12.48 -13.71 0.97
C TYR A 348 11.81 -12.38 1.36
N LEU A 349 11.99 -11.39 0.50
CA LEU A 349 11.36 -10.10 0.61
C LEU A 349 10.10 -10.07 -0.28
N TRP A 350 8.93 -9.93 0.34
CA TRP A 350 7.67 -9.76 -0.36
C TRP A 350 7.17 -8.34 -0.23
N VAL A 351 6.75 -7.75 -1.34
CA VAL A 351 6.42 -6.33 -1.45
C VAL A 351 5.02 -6.16 -2.01
N SER A 352 4.18 -5.41 -1.31
CA SER A 352 2.95 -4.87 -1.89
C SER A 352 3.28 -3.55 -2.58
N ASP A 353 3.16 -3.56 -3.90
CA ASP A 353 3.50 -2.41 -4.74
C ASP A 353 2.25 -1.67 -5.21
N GLY A 354 2.00 -0.51 -4.62
CA GLY A 354 0.86 0.33 -5.00
C GLY A 354 1.10 1.21 -6.23
N GLY A 355 2.26 1.12 -6.86
CA GLY A 355 2.53 1.76 -8.15
C GLY A 355 2.09 0.88 -9.33
N THR A 356 2.33 -0.41 -9.21
CA THR A 356 1.97 -1.42 -10.22
C THR A 356 0.73 -2.23 -9.84
N ASP A 357 0.22 -2.06 -8.62
CA ASP A 357 -0.88 -2.86 -8.05
C ASP A 357 -0.58 -4.36 -8.11
N ARG A 358 0.62 -4.75 -7.62
CA ARG A 358 1.12 -6.13 -7.64
C ARG A 358 1.75 -6.54 -6.31
N ILE A 359 1.84 -7.84 -6.11
CA ILE A 359 2.65 -8.46 -5.07
C ILE A 359 3.93 -8.97 -5.72
N LEU A 360 5.08 -8.55 -5.23
CA LEU A 360 6.40 -8.81 -5.83
C LEU A 360 7.28 -9.57 -4.84
N LYS A 361 8.07 -10.54 -5.33
CA LYS A 361 9.05 -11.33 -4.57
C LYS A 361 10.47 -10.99 -4.99
N TYR A 362 11.32 -10.78 -4.01
CA TYR A 362 12.76 -10.58 -4.18
C TYR A 362 13.53 -11.50 -3.23
N ASP A 363 14.79 -11.79 -3.55
CA ASP A 363 15.74 -12.20 -2.53
C ASP A 363 16.22 -10.98 -1.71
N LEU A 364 17.02 -11.23 -0.67
CA LEU A 364 17.55 -10.16 0.20
C LEU A 364 18.70 -9.37 -0.42
N ASP A 365 19.15 -9.74 -1.61
CA ASP A 365 20.13 -9.00 -2.41
C ASP A 365 19.46 -8.12 -3.48
N GLY A 366 18.10 -8.11 -3.50
CA GLY A 366 17.29 -7.26 -4.38
C GLY A 366 17.04 -7.84 -5.77
N ASN A 367 17.37 -9.10 -6.03
CA ASN A 367 17.04 -9.74 -7.29
C ASN A 367 15.53 -10.03 -7.35
N TYR A 368 14.88 -9.57 -8.40
CA TYR A 368 13.48 -9.84 -8.67
C TYR A 368 13.28 -11.31 -9.07
N LEU A 369 12.42 -12.02 -8.36
CA LEU A 369 12.17 -13.45 -8.55
C LEU A 369 10.81 -13.75 -9.16
N TYR A 370 9.76 -13.07 -8.68
CA TYR A 370 8.39 -13.37 -9.05
C TYR A 370 7.46 -12.18 -8.75
N GLY A 371 6.32 -12.13 -9.41
CA GLY A 371 5.26 -11.19 -9.08
C GLY A 371 3.94 -11.54 -9.75
N TRP A 372 2.85 -11.13 -9.10
CA TRP A 372 1.51 -11.38 -9.57
C TRP A 372 0.57 -10.23 -9.19
N GLY A 373 -0.65 -10.28 -9.68
CA GLY A 373 -1.66 -9.27 -9.48
C GLY A 373 -1.69 -8.23 -10.59
N GLY A 374 -2.61 -7.32 -10.51
CA GLY A 374 -2.77 -6.24 -11.48
C GLY A 374 -3.82 -5.24 -11.02
N PRO A 375 -3.81 -4.03 -11.64
CA PRO A 375 -4.70 -2.96 -11.27
C PRO A 375 -6.15 -3.26 -11.61
N GLY A 376 -7.07 -2.92 -10.70
CA GLY A 376 -8.50 -2.98 -10.94
C GLY A 376 -9.34 -2.95 -9.68
N GLY A 377 -10.64 -2.67 -9.84
CA GLY A 377 -11.61 -2.61 -8.74
C GLY A 377 -12.31 -3.93 -8.45
N TRP A 378 -12.19 -4.92 -9.34
CA TRP A 378 -12.85 -6.21 -9.17
C TRP A 378 -12.18 -7.05 -8.08
N PRO A 379 -12.93 -7.95 -7.45
CA PRO A 379 -12.35 -8.93 -6.52
C PRO A 379 -11.17 -9.68 -7.15
N GLY A 380 -10.08 -9.84 -6.40
CA GLY A 380 -8.82 -10.44 -6.87
C GLY A 380 -7.86 -9.49 -7.59
N GLN A 381 -8.32 -8.31 -8.02
CA GLN A 381 -7.48 -7.22 -8.51
C GLN A 381 -7.10 -6.28 -7.35
N PHE A 382 -6.12 -5.40 -7.57
CA PHE A 382 -5.64 -4.48 -6.54
C PHE A 382 -5.85 -3.01 -6.91
N GLN A 383 -6.11 -2.19 -5.89
CA GLN A 383 -6.08 -0.73 -5.98
C GLN A 383 -5.36 -0.14 -4.76
N GLY A 384 -4.05 0.05 -4.90
CA GLY A 384 -3.17 0.51 -3.83
C GLY A 384 -3.10 -0.50 -2.68
N PRO A 385 -2.55 -1.71 -2.89
CA PRO A 385 -2.30 -2.67 -1.83
C PRO A 385 -1.29 -2.08 -0.85
N HIS A 386 -1.80 -1.60 0.29
CA HIS A 386 -1.04 -0.77 1.23
C HIS A 386 -0.38 -1.57 2.35
N ALA A 387 -0.99 -2.67 2.72
CA ALA A 387 -0.44 -3.62 3.68
C ALA A 387 -0.80 -5.04 3.27
N MET A 388 0.03 -5.98 3.66
CA MET A 388 -0.23 -7.41 3.51
C MET A 388 0.31 -8.16 4.72
N THR A 389 -0.26 -9.33 4.96
CA THR A 389 0.13 -10.27 6.03
C THR A 389 -0.32 -11.67 5.66
N VAL A 390 0.30 -12.69 6.25
CA VAL A 390 -0.02 -14.10 6.01
C VAL A 390 -0.31 -14.77 7.33
N ASP A 391 -1.36 -15.59 7.41
CA ASP A 391 -1.64 -16.41 8.59
C ASP A 391 -0.89 -17.78 8.53
N GLN A 392 -1.03 -18.58 9.59
CA GLN A 392 -0.34 -19.88 9.70
C GLN A 392 -0.83 -20.93 8.71
N ASP A 393 -2.02 -20.77 8.13
CA ASP A 393 -2.56 -21.61 7.07
C ASP A 393 -2.09 -21.18 5.67
N GLY A 394 -1.29 -20.10 5.60
CA GLY A 394 -0.77 -19.53 4.35
C GLY A 394 -1.78 -18.63 3.62
N ASN A 395 -2.91 -18.28 4.24
CA ASN A 395 -3.80 -17.30 3.64
C ASN A 395 -3.16 -15.92 3.65
N LEU A 396 -3.16 -15.27 2.49
CA LEU A 396 -2.68 -13.91 2.32
C LEU A 396 -3.84 -12.92 2.50
N TYR A 397 -3.58 -11.85 3.23
CA TYR A 397 -4.51 -10.75 3.42
C TYR A 397 -3.89 -9.46 2.88
N THR A 398 -4.67 -8.68 2.14
CA THR A 398 -4.24 -7.37 1.61
C THR A 398 -5.20 -6.28 2.01
N ALA A 399 -4.69 -5.19 2.53
CA ALA A 399 -5.46 -3.97 2.82
C ALA A 399 -5.21 -2.93 1.72
N GLU A 400 -6.28 -2.39 1.13
CA GLU A 400 -6.22 -1.52 -0.04
C GLU A 400 -6.73 -0.12 0.26
N VAL A 401 -5.86 0.89 0.10
CA VAL A 401 -6.22 2.28 0.44
C VAL A 401 -7.11 2.94 -0.60
N PHE A 402 -7.09 2.52 -1.84
CA PHE A 402 -7.89 3.13 -2.91
C PHE A 402 -9.19 2.36 -3.19
N ALA A 403 -9.20 1.05 -2.99
CA ALA A 403 -10.42 0.26 -3.04
C ALA A 403 -11.26 0.38 -1.76
N GLY A 404 -10.61 0.63 -0.62
CA GLY A 404 -11.31 0.70 0.68
C GLY A 404 -11.79 -0.67 1.14
N ARG A 405 -10.94 -1.70 1.02
CA ARG A 405 -11.27 -3.08 1.36
C ARG A 405 -10.06 -3.84 1.90
N VAL A 406 -10.35 -4.94 2.57
CA VAL A 406 -9.38 -6.02 2.82
C VAL A 406 -9.82 -7.24 2.01
N GLN A 407 -8.88 -7.91 1.36
CA GLN A 407 -9.14 -9.16 0.65
C GLN A 407 -8.38 -10.31 1.33
N LYS A 408 -9.00 -11.50 1.39
CA LYS A 408 -8.39 -12.75 1.83
C LYS A 408 -8.19 -13.66 0.61
N PHE A 409 -6.99 -14.20 0.48
CA PHE A 409 -6.60 -15.11 -0.58
C PHE A 409 -6.13 -16.42 0.04
N ARG A 410 -6.69 -17.55 -0.41
CA ARG A 410 -6.30 -18.89 0.02
C ARG A 410 -5.36 -19.50 -1.01
N PRO A 411 -4.28 -20.19 -0.61
CA PRO A 411 -3.46 -20.92 -1.55
C PRO A 411 -4.30 -21.86 -2.41
N THR A 412 -4.13 -21.80 -3.73
CA THR A 412 -4.79 -22.71 -4.66
C THR A 412 -4.27 -24.13 -4.43
N PRO A 413 -5.13 -25.17 -4.39
CA PRO A 413 -4.69 -26.54 -4.22
C PRO A 413 -3.61 -26.94 -5.24
N GLY A 414 -2.44 -27.35 -4.76
CA GLY A 414 -1.30 -27.72 -5.60
C GLY A 414 -0.50 -26.52 -6.14
N ALA A 415 -0.72 -25.33 -5.63
CA ALA A 415 0.11 -24.16 -5.94
C ALA A 415 1.59 -24.43 -5.66
N ASP A 416 2.44 -23.85 -6.49
CA ASP A 416 3.90 -23.88 -6.30
C ASP A 416 4.27 -23.13 -5.01
N PRO A 417 4.87 -23.81 -4.00
CA PRO A 417 5.23 -23.18 -2.74
C PRO A 417 6.16 -21.97 -2.91
N ASP A 418 7.02 -21.99 -3.93
CA ASP A 418 7.96 -20.90 -4.19
C ASP A 418 7.28 -19.60 -4.65
N LYS A 419 6.03 -19.69 -5.08
CA LYS A 419 5.20 -18.59 -5.50
C LYS A 419 4.25 -18.08 -4.42
N LEU A 420 4.10 -18.81 -3.32
CA LEU A 420 3.30 -18.39 -2.18
C LEU A 420 4.09 -17.43 -1.29
N VAL A 421 3.41 -16.45 -0.72
CA VAL A 421 4.01 -15.58 0.31
C VAL A 421 4.30 -16.44 1.53
N GLY A 422 5.57 -16.52 1.92
CA GLY A 422 6.01 -17.32 3.05
C GLY A 422 5.52 -16.77 4.40
N GLN A 423 5.72 -17.55 5.45
CA GLN A 423 5.32 -17.17 6.81
C GLN A 423 6.14 -15.97 7.31
N GLU A 424 5.46 -15.03 7.95
CA GLU A 424 6.13 -13.98 8.72
C GLU A 424 6.72 -14.56 10.00
N LEU A 425 7.80 -13.94 10.50
CA LEU A 425 8.29 -14.24 11.83
C LEU A 425 7.24 -13.81 12.86
N ARG A 426 6.87 -14.72 13.74
CA ARG A 426 5.89 -14.50 14.80
C ARG A 426 6.39 -15.07 16.11
N TRP A 427 5.92 -14.50 17.21
CA TRP A 427 6.18 -15.09 18.52
C TRP A 427 5.44 -16.44 18.63
N SER A 428 6.21 -17.50 18.87
CA SER A 428 5.68 -18.89 18.86
C SER A 428 5.34 -19.42 20.26
N GLY A 429 5.44 -18.57 21.32
CA GLY A 429 5.41 -19.08 22.68
C GLY A 429 6.77 -19.66 23.07
N SER A 430 7.12 -19.53 24.32
CA SER A 430 8.45 -19.89 24.83
C SER A 430 8.97 -21.25 24.36
N ASP A 431 10.18 -21.27 23.85
CA ASP A 431 11.12 -22.33 24.17
C ASP A 431 11.73 -22.07 25.55
#